data_99256b6f60c816d4c050756085c750a7
#
_entry.id   99256b6f60c816d4c050756085c750a7
#
_cell.length_a   1.000
_cell.length_b   1.000
_cell.length_c   1.000
_cell.angle_alpha   90.00
_cell.angle_beta   90.00
_cell.angle_gamma   90.00
#
_symmetry.space_group_name_H-M   'P 1'
#
loop_
_entity.id
_entity.type
_entity.pdbx_description
1 polymer ?
#
loop_
_entity_poly.entity_id
_entity_poly.type
_entity_poly.pdbx_seq_one_letter_code
_entity_poly.pdbx_strand_id
1 'polypeptide(L)'
;NEGKFFAFDNVNGQLFYSTGPSIYHSTNGGASYIRQYTNPSKEDFRDLSFVYTAADDPRSVINGWGVTGDGILAKYTDPIGIITISTNVPAGYSLEQNFPNPFNPVTSITFDIPKKGFVTLAVYDALGNLVKTIHNGVLSAGTYKGDFDGTSYASGVYFYRLEAGEFVQTKKMILTK
;
A
#
# COMPACT_ATOMS: atom_id res chain seq x y z
N ASN A 1 -4.20 -29.88 3.69
CA ASN A 1 -2.83 -29.49 3.29
C ASN A 1 -2.42 -28.37 4.22
N GLU A 2 -1.65 -28.71 5.24
CA GLU A 2 -0.96 -27.74 6.07
C GLU A 2 0.08 -27.05 5.19
N GLY A 3 -0.13 -25.78 4.88
CA GLY A 3 0.80 -24.99 4.08
C GLY A 3 2.14 -24.94 4.77
N LYS A 4 3.18 -25.47 4.13
CA LYS A 4 4.55 -25.32 4.63
C LYS A 4 4.91 -23.83 4.57
N PHE A 5 5.24 -23.24 5.71
CA PHE A 5 5.91 -21.96 5.77
C PHE A 5 7.33 -22.14 5.25
N PHE A 6 7.73 -21.36 4.27
CA PHE A 6 9.07 -21.48 3.68
C PHE A 6 10.02 -20.39 4.14
N ALA A 7 9.49 -19.20 4.46
CA ALA A 7 10.30 -18.11 4.98
C ALA A 7 9.42 -17.17 5.82
N PHE A 8 10.05 -16.54 6.82
CA PHE A 8 9.42 -15.58 7.72
C PHE A 8 10.41 -14.46 8.02
N ASP A 9 9.93 -13.22 7.99
CA ASP A 9 10.71 -12.07 8.41
C ASP A 9 9.85 -11.10 9.24
N ASN A 10 10.48 -10.41 10.19
CA ASN A 10 9.85 -9.40 11.03
C ASN A 10 10.63 -8.10 10.94
N VAL A 11 10.04 -7.11 10.33
CA VAL A 11 10.65 -5.81 10.13
C VAL A 11 9.77 -4.74 10.75
N ASN A 12 10.30 -4.06 11.78
CA ASN A 12 9.61 -2.99 12.49
C ASN A 12 8.19 -3.35 12.96
N GLY A 13 8.01 -4.57 13.51
CA GLY A 13 6.73 -5.08 13.98
C GLY A 13 5.75 -5.53 12.89
N GLN A 14 6.14 -5.42 11.63
CA GLN A 14 5.40 -5.97 10.51
C GLN A 14 5.92 -7.36 10.17
N LEU A 15 5.00 -8.31 10.03
CA LEU A 15 5.34 -9.71 9.81
C LEU A 15 5.09 -10.08 8.35
N PHE A 16 6.10 -10.68 7.73
CA PHE A 16 6.01 -11.23 6.38
C PHE A 16 6.24 -12.74 6.43
N TYR A 17 5.47 -13.49 5.67
CA TYR A 17 5.75 -14.91 5.46
C TYR A 17 5.39 -15.33 4.04
N SER A 18 6.02 -16.40 3.58
CA SER A 18 5.63 -17.07 2.35
C SER A 18 5.02 -18.44 2.63
N THR A 19 4.04 -18.80 1.82
CA THR A 19 3.52 -20.16 1.73
C THR A 19 3.22 -20.47 0.27
N GLY A 20 3.86 -21.51 -0.25
CA GLY A 20 3.83 -21.76 -1.69
C GLY A 20 4.37 -20.57 -2.47
N PRO A 21 3.76 -20.23 -3.60
CA PRO A 21 4.19 -19.13 -4.46
C PRO A 21 3.71 -17.74 -3.98
N SER A 22 3.19 -17.61 -2.77
CA SER A 22 2.59 -16.36 -2.29
C SER A 22 3.31 -15.80 -1.08
N ILE A 23 3.38 -14.46 -1.02
CA ILE A 23 3.87 -13.67 0.12
C ILE A 23 2.69 -13.00 0.79
N TYR A 24 2.66 -13.05 2.11
CA TYR A 24 1.65 -12.48 2.98
C TYR A 24 2.28 -11.49 3.96
N HIS A 25 1.53 -10.47 4.31
CA HIS A 25 1.95 -9.40 5.19
C HIS A 25 0.91 -9.16 6.29
N SER A 26 1.39 -8.92 7.51
CA SER A 26 0.58 -8.52 8.66
C SER A 26 1.12 -7.23 9.26
N THR A 27 0.24 -6.29 9.52
CA THR A 27 0.53 -5.02 10.21
C THR A 27 -0.01 -5.00 11.65
N ASN A 28 -0.59 -6.11 12.13
CA ASN A 28 -1.24 -6.20 13.43
C ASN A 28 -0.68 -7.34 14.30
N GLY A 29 0.63 -7.57 14.20
CA GLY A 29 1.33 -8.57 15.00
C GLY A 29 0.95 -10.03 14.67
N GLY A 30 0.46 -10.29 13.45
CA GLY A 30 0.08 -11.64 13.03
C GLY A 30 -1.38 -12.00 13.29
N ALA A 31 -2.20 -11.08 13.80
CA ALA A 31 -3.62 -11.34 14.02
C ALA A 31 -4.40 -11.56 12.71
N SER A 32 -3.96 -10.94 11.63
CA SER A 32 -4.45 -11.19 10.27
C SER A 32 -3.35 -10.96 9.24
N TYR A 33 -3.49 -11.58 8.08
CA TYR A 33 -2.54 -11.47 6.99
C TYR A 33 -3.25 -11.16 5.68
N ILE A 34 -2.64 -10.29 4.88
CA ILE A 34 -3.09 -9.94 3.53
C ILE A 34 -2.07 -10.48 2.54
N ARG A 35 -2.55 -11.20 1.52
CA ARG A 35 -1.69 -11.66 0.44
C ARG A 35 -1.24 -10.46 -0.41
N GLN A 36 0.07 -10.27 -0.48
CA GLN A 36 0.70 -9.16 -1.18
C GLN A 36 1.13 -9.51 -2.60
N TYR A 37 1.62 -10.73 -2.78
CA TYR A 37 2.18 -11.15 -4.05
C TYR A 37 1.96 -12.64 -4.29
N THR A 38 1.82 -13.03 -5.54
CA THR A 38 1.86 -14.42 -6.00
C THR A 38 2.80 -14.51 -7.18
N ASN A 39 3.80 -15.38 -7.09
CA ASN A 39 4.72 -15.65 -8.18
C ASN A 39 3.98 -16.19 -9.41
N PRO A 40 4.09 -15.53 -10.58
CA PRO A 40 3.40 -15.96 -11.80
C PRO A 40 3.81 -17.36 -12.29
N SER A 41 5.07 -17.79 -12.02
CA SER A 41 5.55 -19.13 -12.36
C SER A 41 4.98 -20.21 -11.45
N LYS A 42 4.30 -19.83 -10.35
CA LYS A 42 3.77 -20.72 -9.30
C LYS A 42 4.82 -21.52 -8.53
N GLU A 43 6.10 -21.19 -8.70
CA GLU A 43 7.17 -21.74 -7.88
C GLU A 43 7.18 -21.14 -6.49
N ASP A 44 7.53 -21.96 -5.51
CA ASP A 44 7.53 -21.61 -4.10
C ASP A 44 8.69 -20.67 -3.76
N PHE A 45 8.43 -19.71 -2.87
CA PHE A 45 9.50 -18.93 -2.27
C PHE A 45 10.33 -19.78 -1.32
N ARG A 46 11.66 -19.67 -1.43
CA ARG A 46 12.64 -20.40 -0.62
C ARG A 46 13.20 -19.54 0.50
N ASP A 47 13.29 -18.24 0.26
CA ASP A 47 13.80 -17.26 1.21
C ASP A 47 13.16 -15.89 1.00
N LEU A 48 13.03 -15.14 2.10
CA LEU A 48 12.55 -13.76 2.12
C LEU A 48 13.51 -12.93 2.97
N SER A 49 13.82 -11.74 2.51
CA SER A 49 14.57 -10.76 3.28
C SER A 49 13.96 -9.37 3.10
N PHE A 50 13.69 -8.69 4.20
CA PHE A 50 13.11 -7.36 4.22
C PHE A 50 14.00 -6.38 4.97
N VAL A 51 14.09 -5.16 4.49
CA VAL A 51 14.83 -4.06 5.10
C VAL A 51 13.92 -2.86 5.25
N TYR A 52 13.93 -2.29 6.44
CA TYR A 52 13.30 -1.02 6.73
C TYR A 52 14.33 0.09 6.56
N THR A 53 14.05 1.10 5.75
CA THR A 53 15.07 2.07 5.34
C THR A 53 15.45 3.06 6.44
N ALA A 54 14.57 3.40 7.37
CA ALA A 54 14.88 4.13 8.61
C ALA A 54 13.64 4.22 9.52
N ALA A 55 13.81 3.97 10.82
CA ALA A 55 12.70 3.96 11.77
C ALA A 55 12.08 5.36 12.01
N ASP A 56 12.88 6.42 11.84
CA ASP A 56 12.49 7.80 12.17
C ASP A 56 12.25 8.68 10.92
N ASP A 57 12.34 8.12 9.70
CA ASP A 57 12.03 8.83 8.46
C ASP A 57 10.60 8.52 8.03
N PRO A 58 9.70 9.51 7.95
CA PRO A 58 8.33 9.31 7.46
C PRO A 58 8.26 8.82 6.01
N ARG A 59 9.39 8.82 5.29
CA ARG A 59 9.56 8.25 3.95
C ARG A 59 10.04 6.80 3.99
N SER A 60 10.16 6.22 5.18
CA SER A 60 10.64 4.85 5.34
C SER A 60 9.70 3.87 4.66
N VAL A 61 10.27 3.03 3.83
CA VAL A 61 9.56 1.95 3.13
C VAL A 61 10.21 0.61 3.47
N ILE A 62 9.40 -0.41 3.56
CA ILE A 62 9.91 -1.77 3.64
C ILE A 62 10.24 -2.22 2.22
N ASN A 63 11.51 -2.51 1.98
CA ASN A 63 11.95 -3.17 0.76
C ASN A 63 12.29 -4.61 1.07
N GLY A 64 11.86 -5.52 0.23
CA GLY A 64 12.12 -6.93 0.41
C GLY A 64 12.53 -7.63 -0.87
N TRP A 65 13.13 -8.79 -0.71
CA TRP A 65 13.51 -9.68 -1.78
C TRP A 65 13.04 -11.09 -1.44
N GLY A 66 12.47 -11.76 -2.40
CA GLY A 66 12.14 -13.17 -2.29
C GLY A 66 12.84 -13.96 -3.39
N VAL A 67 13.43 -15.09 -3.03
CA VAL A 67 14.04 -16.04 -3.98
C VAL A 67 13.13 -17.23 -4.12
N THR A 68 12.81 -17.61 -5.35
CA THR A 68 12.01 -18.79 -5.67
C THR A 68 12.88 -20.01 -5.98
N GLY A 69 12.28 -21.19 -6.02
CA GLY A 69 13.00 -22.45 -6.27
C GLY A 69 13.65 -22.53 -7.65
N ASP A 70 13.15 -21.80 -8.62
CA ASP A 70 13.70 -21.67 -9.98
C ASP A 70 14.73 -20.52 -10.12
N GLY A 71 15.10 -19.87 -8.99
CA GLY A 71 16.10 -18.81 -8.96
C GLY A 71 15.61 -17.42 -9.37
N ILE A 72 14.29 -17.22 -9.49
CA ILE A 72 13.73 -15.90 -9.74
C ILE A 72 13.87 -15.05 -8.48
N LEU A 73 14.39 -13.83 -8.64
CA LEU A 73 14.46 -12.82 -7.60
C LEU A 73 13.25 -11.87 -7.73
N ALA A 74 12.30 -11.99 -6.82
CA ALA A 74 11.17 -11.06 -6.73
C ALA A 74 11.50 -9.92 -5.78
N LYS A 75 11.43 -8.67 -6.25
CA LYS A 75 11.53 -7.49 -5.42
C LYS A 75 10.17 -7.10 -4.89
N TYR A 76 10.08 -6.99 -3.58
CA TYR A 76 8.96 -6.38 -2.88
C TYR A 76 9.36 -4.96 -2.47
N THR A 77 8.57 -3.99 -2.84
CA THR A 77 8.61 -2.65 -2.24
C THR A 77 7.25 -2.47 -1.62
N ASP A 78 7.20 -2.25 -0.31
CA ASP A 78 5.93 -2.08 0.38
C ASP A 78 5.13 -1.02 -0.37
N PRO A 79 4.04 -1.38 -1.04
CA PRO A 79 3.08 -0.40 -1.42
C PRO A 79 2.41 0.01 -0.12
N ILE A 80 2.94 1.02 0.60
CA ILE A 80 2.13 1.69 1.59
C ILE A 80 0.91 2.19 0.82
N GLY A 81 -0.01 1.27 0.62
CA GLY A 81 -1.33 1.53 0.13
C GLY A 81 -1.50 1.88 -1.34
N ILE A 82 -0.47 1.92 -2.20
CA ILE A 82 -0.69 2.23 -3.62
C ILE A 82 -0.12 1.20 -4.58
N ILE A 83 -0.86 0.95 -5.65
CA ILE A 83 -0.41 0.14 -6.79
C ILE A 83 -0.43 1.00 -8.06
N THR A 84 0.52 0.77 -8.96
CA THR A 84 0.49 1.36 -10.30
C THR A 84 -0.56 0.63 -11.14
N ILE A 85 -1.56 1.35 -11.63
CA ILE A 85 -2.58 0.81 -12.54
C ILE A 85 -2.12 0.93 -14.00
N SER A 86 -1.43 2.03 -14.33
CA SER A 86 -0.93 2.30 -15.66
C SER A 86 0.35 3.11 -15.61
N THR A 87 1.27 2.78 -16.52
CA THR A 87 2.50 3.55 -16.77
C THR A 87 2.35 4.55 -17.91
N ASN A 88 1.17 4.61 -18.55
CA ASN A 88 0.88 5.67 -19.50
C ASN A 88 0.93 7.01 -18.78
N VAL A 89 1.57 8.01 -19.41
CA VAL A 89 1.72 9.34 -18.82
C VAL A 89 0.38 10.07 -18.87
N PRO A 90 -0.26 10.36 -17.73
CA PRO A 90 -1.50 11.13 -17.70
C PRO A 90 -1.28 12.56 -18.19
N ALA A 91 -2.33 13.18 -18.75
CA ALA A 91 -2.27 14.56 -19.23
C ALA A 91 -2.13 15.60 -18.11
N GLY A 92 -2.54 15.25 -16.89
CA GLY A 92 -2.49 16.14 -15.71
C GLY A 92 -2.60 15.37 -14.42
N TYR A 93 -2.48 16.10 -13.31
CA TYR A 93 -2.79 15.54 -11.99
C TYR A 93 -4.29 15.38 -11.84
N SER A 94 -4.74 14.28 -11.27
CA SER A 94 -6.12 14.06 -10.85
C SER A 94 -6.19 13.33 -9.51
N LEU A 95 -7.27 13.53 -8.80
CA LEU A 95 -7.66 12.73 -7.64
C LEU A 95 -9.12 12.32 -7.84
N GLU A 96 -9.35 11.02 -8.03
CA GLU A 96 -10.70 10.51 -8.27
C GLU A 96 -11.51 10.36 -6.98
N GLN A 97 -12.83 10.25 -7.10
CA GLN A 97 -13.69 9.91 -5.97
C GLN A 97 -13.40 8.46 -5.55
N ASN A 98 -13.20 8.25 -4.24
CA ASN A 98 -13.01 6.90 -3.71
C ASN A 98 -14.22 6.00 -4.05
N PHE A 99 -13.94 4.74 -4.31
CA PHE A 99 -14.98 3.77 -4.58
C PHE A 99 -14.73 2.46 -3.82
N PRO A 100 -15.77 1.91 -3.15
CA PRO A 100 -17.11 2.47 -2.95
C PRO A 100 -17.12 3.72 -2.06
N ASN A 101 -18.17 4.55 -2.17
CA ASN A 101 -18.47 5.65 -1.25
C ASN A 101 -20.00 5.84 -1.16
N PRO A 102 -20.67 5.62 -0.01
CA PRO A 102 -20.08 5.18 1.27
C PRO A 102 -19.37 3.83 1.19
N PHE A 103 -18.44 3.56 2.12
CA PHE A 103 -17.66 2.33 2.13
C PHE A 103 -17.74 1.59 3.48
N ASN A 104 -17.49 0.27 3.45
CA ASN A 104 -17.50 -0.62 4.63
C ASN A 104 -16.60 -1.85 4.39
N PRO A 105 -15.53 -2.07 5.12
CA PRO A 105 -14.70 -1.05 5.77
C PRO A 105 -13.62 -0.51 4.83
N VAL A 106 -13.51 -1.04 3.58
CA VAL A 106 -12.42 -0.74 2.65
C VAL A 106 -12.92 0.09 1.47
N THR A 107 -12.11 1.04 1.03
CA THR A 107 -12.33 1.83 -0.18
C THR A 107 -11.03 2.05 -0.92
N SER A 108 -11.12 2.28 -2.22
CA SER A 108 -9.99 2.56 -3.11
C SER A 108 -10.03 3.99 -3.61
N ILE A 109 -8.87 4.62 -3.70
CA ILE A 109 -8.65 5.99 -4.18
C ILE A 109 -7.73 5.91 -5.39
N THR A 110 -8.19 6.36 -6.54
CA THR A 110 -7.39 6.43 -7.78
C THR A 110 -6.90 7.85 -7.99
N PHE A 111 -5.68 8.02 -8.49
CA PHE A 111 -5.10 9.33 -8.80
C PHE A 111 -4.04 9.24 -9.89
N ASP A 112 -3.83 10.37 -10.57
CA ASP A 112 -2.92 10.51 -11.70
C ASP A 112 -1.75 11.43 -11.35
N ILE A 113 -0.56 11.01 -11.78
CA ILE A 113 0.70 11.75 -11.65
C ILE A 113 1.31 11.92 -13.04
N PRO A 114 1.34 13.14 -13.61
CA PRO A 114 1.83 13.34 -14.98
C PRO A 114 3.35 13.41 -15.09
N LYS A 115 4.07 13.65 -14.02
CA LYS A 115 5.54 13.73 -13.99
C LYS A 115 6.09 13.23 -12.67
N LYS A 116 7.30 12.68 -12.70
CA LYS A 116 8.00 12.22 -11.49
C LYS A 116 8.10 13.34 -10.46
N GLY A 117 7.70 13.06 -9.22
CA GLY A 117 7.74 14.03 -8.13
C GLY A 117 7.43 13.38 -6.79
N PHE A 118 7.60 14.17 -5.73
CA PHE A 118 7.20 13.79 -4.38
C PHE A 118 5.68 13.91 -4.26
N VAL A 119 5.04 12.87 -3.76
CA VAL A 119 3.58 12.75 -3.66
C VAL A 119 3.20 12.32 -2.26
N THR A 120 2.22 12.99 -1.67
CA THR A 120 1.59 12.58 -0.41
C THR A 120 0.10 12.34 -0.64
N LEU A 121 -0.39 11.16 -0.24
CA LEU A 121 -1.81 10.84 -0.15
C LEU A 121 -2.13 10.50 1.30
N ALA A 122 -2.95 11.32 1.95
CA ALA A 122 -3.24 11.18 3.37
C ALA A 122 -4.74 11.33 3.66
N VAL A 123 -5.19 10.66 4.73
CA VAL A 123 -6.57 10.65 5.21
C VAL A 123 -6.65 11.46 6.52
N TYR A 124 -7.71 12.24 6.64
CA TYR A 124 -8.00 13.11 7.77
C TYR A 124 -9.42 12.87 8.29
N ASP A 125 -9.63 13.08 9.57
CA ASP A 125 -10.95 13.11 10.17
C ASP A 125 -11.70 14.44 9.88
N ALA A 126 -12.92 14.55 10.40
CA ALA A 126 -13.75 15.75 10.22
C ALA A 126 -13.19 17.01 10.92
N LEU A 127 -12.26 16.83 11.88
CA LEU A 127 -11.59 17.93 12.60
C LEU A 127 -10.27 18.34 11.93
N GLY A 128 -9.86 17.62 10.86
CA GLY A 128 -8.60 17.86 10.15
C GLY A 128 -7.40 17.16 10.77
N ASN A 129 -7.57 16.26 11.74
CA ASN A 129 -6.49 15.47 12.29
C ASN A 129 -6.08 14.39 11.29
N LEU A 130 -4.78 14.18 11.15
CA LEU A 130 -4.24 13.10 10.31
C LEU A 130 -4.64 11.74 10.90
N VAL A 131 -5.33 10.94 10.09
CA VAL A 131 -5.80 9.59 10.44
C VAL A 131 -4.82 8.54 9.93
N LYS A 132 -4.42 8.67 8.65
CA LYS A 132 -3.49 7.74 8.01
C LYS A 132 -2.82 8.39 6.81
N THR A 133 -1.54 8.13 6.66
CA THR A 133 -0.83 8.37 5.39
C THR A 133 -0.91 7.11 4.55
N ILE A 134 -1.49 7.22 3.35
CA ILE A 134 -1.56 6.11 2.38
C ILE A 134 -0.29 6.06 1.55
N HIS A 135 0.23 7.22 1.18
CA HIS A 135 1.51 7.34 0.46
C HIS A 135 2.25 8.61 0.86
N ASN A 136 3.58 8.50 0.94
CA ASN A 136 4.47 9.64 1.19
C ASN A 136 5.84 9.36 0.58
N GLY A 137 6.04 9.72 -0.68
CA GLY A 137 7.28 9.40 -1.37
C GLY A 137 7.29 9.84 -2.84
N VAL A 138 8.37 9.48 -3.55
CA VAL A 138 8.53 9.82 -4.97
C VAL A 138 7.81 8.79 -5.84
N LEU A 139 6.91 9.27 -6.71
CA LEU A 139 6.27 8.50 -7.76
C LEU A 139 6.76 8.93 -9.14
N SER A 140 6.81 7.99 -10.07
CA SER A 140 6.98 8.27 -11.50
C SER A 140 5.66 8.76 -12.11
N ALA A 141 5.68 9.19 -13.37
CA ALA A 141 4.44 9.44 -14.11
C ALA A 141 3.63 8.15 -14.25
N GLY A 142 2.31 8.21 -14.03
CA GLY A 142 1.42 7.06 -14.10
C GLY A 142 0.11 7.28 -13.35
N THR A 143 -0.79 6.29 -13.47
CA THR A 143 -2.04 6.19 -12.70
C THR A 143 -1.85 5.22 -11.55
N TYR A 144 -2.28 5.62 -10.38
CA TYR A 144 -2.09 4.89 -9.12
C TYR A 144 -3.42 4.66 -8.41
N LYS A 145 -3.47 3.60 -7.62
CA LYS A 145 -4.59 3.27 -6.76
C LYS A 145 -4.08 3.01 -5.35
N GLY A 146 -4.66 3.66 -4.36
CA GLY A 146 -4.40 3.44 -2.95
C GLY A 146 -5.64 2.92 -2.24
N ASP A 147 -5.48 1.98 -1.31
CA ASP A 147 -6.59 1.46 -0.51
C ASP A 147 -6.56 2.04 0.90
N PHE A 148 -7.74 2.37 1.42
CA PHE A 148 -7.96 2.79 2.79
C PHE A 148 -8.86 1.79 3.49
N ASP A 149 -8.33 1.17 4.55
CA ASP A 149 -9.08 0.29 5.45
C ASP A 149 -9.52 1.06 6.69
N GLY A 150 -10.83 1.23 6.82
CA GLY A 150 -11.50 1.92 7.91
C GLY A 150 -11.85 1.04 9.10
N THR A 151 -11.41 -0.23 9.16
CA THR A 151 -11.78 -1.19 10.22
C THR A 151 -11.55 -0.65 11.63
N SER A 152 -10.46 0.07 11.86
CA SER A 152 -10.09 0.61 13.17
C SER A 152 -10.68 1.99 13.47
N TYR A 153 -11.45 2.58 12.55
CA TYR A 153 -11.97 3.93 12.69
C TYR A 153 -13.50 3.94 12.86
N ALA A 154 -14.05 4.96 13.50
CA ALA A 154 -15.49 5.12 13.69
C ALA A 154 -16.22 5.43 12.37
N SER A 155 -17.50 5.02 12.26
CA SER A 155 -18.36 5.50 11.18
C SER A 155 -18.42 7.03 11.19
N GLY A 156 -18.35 7.64 10.00
CA GLY A 156 -18.34 9.10 9.92
C GLY A 156 -17.78 9.63 8.60
N VAL A 157 -17.60 10.94 8.56
CA VAL A 157 -17.03 11.66 7.44
C VAL A 157 -15.52 11.75 7.61
N TYR A 158 -14.80 11.41 6.54
CA TYR A 158 -13.36 11.55 6.41
C TYR A 158 -13.04 12.32 5.14
N PHE A 159 -11.83 12.85 5.09
CA PHE A 159 -11.30 13.53 3.92
C PHE A 159 -9.99 12.87 3.52
N TYR A 160 -9.70 12.80 2.25
CA TYR A 160 -8.40 12.42 1.75
C TYR A 160 -7.84 13.50 0.85
N ARG A 161 -6.54 13.73 0.95
CA ARG A 161 -5.84 14.82 0.27
C ARG A 161 -4.63 14.27 -0.47
N LEU A 162 -4.52 14.63 -1.75
CA LEU A 162 -3.36 14.41 -2.59
C LEU A 162 -2.59 15.70 -2.71
N GLU A 163 -1.29 15.63 -2.44
CA GLU A 163 -0.32 16.71 -2.61
C GLU A 163 0.80 16.24 -3.53
N ALA A 164 1.09 16.97 -4.61
CA ALA A 164 2.14 16.64 -5.57
C ALA A 164 2.73 17.93 -6.16
N GLY A 165 3.81 18.43 -5.56
CA GLY A 165 4.36 19.74 -5.88
C GLY A 165 3.37 20.85 -5.52
N GLU A 166 2.93 21.65 -6.50
CA GLU A 166 1.92 22.70 -6.31
C GLU A 166 0.48 22.19 -6.39
N PHE A 167 0.30 20.94 -6.85
CA PHE A 167 -1.03 20.35 -6.93
C PHE A 167 -1.49 19.88 -5.56
N VAL A 168 -2.66 20.37 -5.13
CA VAL A 168 -3.33 19.94 -3.91
C VAL A 168 -4.82 19.76 -4.20
N GLN A 169 -5.33 18.58 -3.93
CA GLN A 169 -6.76 18.29 -4.06
C GLN A 169 -7.24 17.48 -2.87
N THR A 170 -8.43 17.81 -2.36
CA THR A 170 -9.08 17.12 -1.24
C THR A 170 -10.45 16.64 -1.66
N LYS A 171 -10.81 15.43 -1.25
CA LYS A 171 -12.14 14.86 -1.45
C LYS A 171 -12.70 14.27 -0.16
N LYS A 172 -14.02 14.15 -0.10
CA LYS A 172 -14.77 13.60 1.04
C LYS A 172 -15.11 12.15 0.80
N MET A 173 -15.05 11.33 1.86
CA MET A 173 -15.54 9.96 1.88
C MET A 173 -16.34 9.68 3.15
N ILE A 174 -17.20 8.67 3.12
CA ILE A 174 -18.11 8.30 4.21
C ILE A 174 -17.89 6.83 4.56
N LEU A 175 -17.44 6.59 5.80
CA LEU A 175 -17.32 5.25 6.38
C LEU A 175 -18.65 4.90 7.07
N THR A 176 -19.19 3.74 6.75
CA THR A 176 -20.37 3.14 7.40
C THR A 176 -20.00 1.76 7.91
N LYS A 177 -20.38 1.45 9.13
CA LYS A 177 -20.27 0.11 9.72
C LYS A 177 -21.63 -0.42 10.06
#